data_acf2501270f1d624f32fc07b0307acb8
#
_entry.id   acf2501270f1d624f32fc07b0307acb8
#
_cell.length_a   1.000
_cell.length_b   1.000
_cell.length_c   1.000
_cell.angle_alpha   90.00
_cell.angle_beta   90.00
_cell.angle_gamma   90.00
#
_symmetry.space_group_name_H-M   'P 1'
#
loop_
_entity.id
_entity.type
_entity.pdbx_description
1 polymer ?
#
loop_
_entity_poly.entity_id
_entity_poly.type
_entity_poly.pdbx_seq_one_letter_code
_entity_poly.pdbx_strand_id
1 'polypeptide(L)'
;MLSKKPKYNKLIDRELIELYKSSNDLNAVGELFARYSHLVVSIALGILNNEQKVKNTVQEIFEIIIETLRDSNVKNFNALVYSTTKLHCFKIKNESQKIDFEIDFDEVLEKELLLQNRITILKKSIENINHNQKKCIELFYFEGFCYSEIVNQTGLSIKEVKSHIQNGKKNIKSLLEKSEDW
;
A
#
# COMPACT_ATOMS: atom_id res chain seq x y z
N MET A 1 9.24 38.95 2.55
CA MET A 1 9.00 37.89 3.58
C MET A 1 9.41 36.56 2.96
N LEU A 2 10.53 35.98 3.39
CA LEU A 2 10.96 34.65 2.94
C LEU A 2 10.06 33.64 3.64
N SER A 3 9.10 33.08 2.91
CA SER A 3 8.30 31.93 3.36
C SER A 3 9.27 30.78 3.69
N LYS A 4 9.33 30.38 4.97
CA LYS A 4 10.09 29.18 5.36
C LYS A 4 9.53 28.00 4.58
N LYS A 5 10.36 27.38 3.71
CA LYS A 5 9.98 26.14 3.04
C LYS A 5 9.50 25.12 4.08
N PRO A 6 8.35 24.49 3.85
CA PRO A 6 7.85 23.48 4.77
C PRO A 6 8.88 22.35 4.91
N LYS A 7 9.05 21.81 6.12
CA LYS A 7 9.86 20.61 6.32
C LYS A 7 9.01 19.41 5.88
N TYR A 8 9.13 19.00 4.63
CA TYR A 8 8.34 17.93 3.99
C TYR A 8 8.32 16.65 4.83
N ASN A 9 9.43 16.30 5.49
CA ASN A 9 9.52 15.13 6.35
C ASN A 9 8.61 15.15 7.60
N LYS A 10 8.01 16.31 7.92
CA LYS A 10 7.05 16.47 9.02
C LYS A 10 5.61 16.45 8.57
N LEU A 11 5.37 16.60 7.28
CA LEU A 11 4.03 16.59 6.70
C LEU A 11 3.55 15.14 6.55
N ILE A 12 2.26 14.92 6.74
CA ILE A 12 1.63 13.64 6.43
C ILE A 12 1.42 13.49 4.93
N ASP A 13 1.19 12.28 4.45
CA ASP A 13 1.06 11.99 3.03
C ASP A 13 -0.05 12.82 2.36
N ARG A 14 -1.18 13.00 3.04
CA ARG A 14 -2.27 13.82 2.56
C ARG A 14 -1.86 15.28 2.34
N GLU A 15 -1.12 15.87 3.27
CA GLU A 15 -0.63 17.25 3.16
C GLU A 15 0.37 17.38 2.01
N LEU A 16 1.23 16.39 1.81
CA LEU A 16 2.16 16.34 0.67
C LEU A 16 1.42 16.26 -0.66
N ILE A 17 0.36 15.43 -0.74
CA ILE A 17 -0.47 15.32 -1.94
C ILE A 17 -1.21 16.63 -2.22
N GLU A 18 -1.80 17.26 -1.20
CA GLU A 18 -2.47 18.55 -1.34
C GLU A 18 -1.50 19.65 -1.79
N LEU A 19 -0.27 19.66 -1.25
CA LEU A 19 0.78 20.59 -1.65
C LEU A 19 1.17 20.40 -3.12
N TYR A 20 1.32 19.15 -3.56
CA TYR A 20 1.59 18.83 -4.95
C TYR A 20 0.44 19.28 -5.86
N LYS A 21 -0.82 18.98 -5.52
CA LYS A 21 -1.99 19.35 -6.32
C LYS A 21 -2.19 20.87 -6.42
N SER A 22 -1.96 21.60 -5.35
CA SER A 22 -2.22 23.05 -5.30
C SER A 22 -1.11 23.90 -5.92
N SER A 23 0.15 23.47 -5.83
CA SER A 23 1.32 24.27 -6.23
C SER A 23 2.29 23.56 -7.16
N ASN A 24 2.00 22.33 -7.56
CA ASN A 24 2.89 21.46 -8.34
C ASN A 24 4.29 21.30 -7.69
N ASP A 25 4.32 21.25 -6.34
CA ASP A 25 5.58 21.16 -5.59
C ASP A 25 6.19 19.75 -5.70
N LEU A 26 7.19 19.63 -6.57
CA LEU A 26 7.90 18.37 -6.80
C LEU A 26 8.69 17.87 -5.57
N ASN A 27 9.02 18.76 -4.61
CA ASN A 27 9.69 18.30 -3.39
C ASN A 27 8.73 17.52 -2.48
N ALA A 28 7.42 17.85 -2.51
CA ALA A 28 6.39 17.07 -1.82
C ALA A 28 6.30 15.66 -2.40
N VAL A 29 6.33 15.52 -3.72
CA VAL A 29 6.38 14.23 -4.41
C VAL A 29 7.67 13.48 -4.10
N GLY A 30 8.82 14.18 -4.08
CA GLY A 30 10.11 13.60 -3.71
C GLY A 30 10.11 13.00 -2.31
N GLU A 31 9.45 13.65 -1.34
CA GLU A 31 9.27 13.10 0.01
C GLU A 31 8.40 11.84 0.01
N LEU A 32 7.28 11.83 -0.73
CA LEU A 32 6.46 10.64 -0.89
C LEU A 32 7.26 9.48 -1.49
N PHE A 33 8.07 9.74 -2.51
CA PHE A 33 8.93 8.73 -3.12
C PHE A 33 9.98 8.19 -2.15
N ALA A 34 10.60 9.06 -1.34
CA ALA A 34 11.56 8.64 -0.34
C ALA A 34 10.93 7.69 0.70
N ARG A 35 9.67 7.93 1.09
CA ARG A 35 8.95 7.08 2.04
C ARG A 35 8.58 5.71 1.49
N TYR A 36 8.19 5.66 0.23
CA TYR A 36 7.58 4.46 -0.36
C TYR A 36 8.48 3.69 -1.32
N SER A 37 9.66 4.22 -1.69
CA SER A 37 10.59 3.56 -2.61
C SER A 37 10.96 2.13 -2.18
N HIS A 38 11.19 1.91 -0.89
CA HIS A 38 11.51 0.58 -0.36
C HIS A 38 10.35 -0.42 -0.53
N LEU A 39 9.09 0.04 -0.42
CA LEU A 39 7.91 -0.78 -0.65
C LEU A 39 7.80 -1.18 -2.12
N VAL A 40 7.96 -0.19 -3.03
CA VAL A 40 7.92 -0.42 -4.48
C VAL A 40 9.01 -1.41 -4.90
N VAL A 41 10.25 -1.19 -4.45
CA VAL A 41 11.38 -2.10 -4.73
C VAL A 41 11.13 -3.51 -4.21
N SER A 42 10.65 -3.64 -2.98
CA SER A 42 10.37 -4.95 -2.36
C SER A 42 9.31 -5.74 -3.13
N ILE A 43 8.22 -5.10 -3.53
CA ILE A 43 7.15 -5.74 -4.32
C ILE A 43 7.68 -6.11 -5.71
N ALA A 44 8.37 -5.17 -6.39
CA ALA A 44 8.88 -5.38 -7.72
C ALA A 44 9.90 -6.52 -7.78
N LEU A 45 10.83 -6.61 -6.80
CA LEU A 45 11.78 -7.72 -6.69
C LEU A 45 11.05 -9.05 -6.51
N GLY A 46 10.04 -9.11 -5.65
CA GLY A 46 9.25 -10.32 -5.42
C GLY A 46 8.49 -10.83 -6.65
N ILE A 47 8.08 -9.94 -7.56
CA ILE A 47 7.32 -10.31 -8.77
C ILE A 47 8.23 -10.56 -9.97
N LEU A 48 9.16 -9.64 -10.23
CA LEU A 48 10.01 -9.65 -11.44
C LEU A 48 11.23 -10.54 -11.30
N ASN A 49 11.70 -10.75 -10.07
CA ASN A 49 12.88 -11.55 -9.73
C ASN A 49 14.14 -11.20 -10.58
N ASN A 50 14.29 -9.91 -10.92
CA ASN A 50 15.38 -9.38 -11.75
C ASN A 50 15.69 -7.93 -11.37
N GLU A 51 16.85 -7.68 -10.76
CA GLU A 51 17.24 -6.36 -10.24
C GLU A 51 17.32 -5.28 -11.32
N GLN A 52 17.81 -5.63 -12.52
CA GLN A 52 17.94 -4.66 -13.61
C GLN A 52 16.56 -4.19 -14.10
N LYS A 53 15.60 -5.12 -14.23
CA LYS A 53 14.21 -4.77 -14.56
C LYS A 53 13.58 -3.91 -13.47
N VAL A 54 13.81 -4.25 -12.20
CA VAL A 54 13.25 -3.51 -11.06
C VAL A 54 13.66 -2.04 -11.10
N LYS A 55 14.92 -1.73 -11.41
CA LYS A 55 15.39 -0.34 -11.45
C LYS A 55 14.62 0.54 -12.43
N ASN A 56 14.35 0.04 -13.63
CA ASN A 56 13.56 0.77 -14.62
C ASN A 56 12.09 0.85 -14.23
N THR A 57 11.54 -0.28 -13.77
CA THR A 57 10.14 -0.41 -13.35
C THR A 57 9.78 0.52 -12.19
N VAL A 58 10.69 0.75 -11.24
CA VAL A 58 10.47 1.69 -10.12
C VAL A 58 10.21 3.10 -10.64
N GLN A 59 10.95 3.56 -11.63
CA GLN A 59 10.75 4.87 -12.23
C GLN A 59 9.38 4.96 -12.92
N GLU A 60 9.04 3.98 -13.75
CA GLU A 60 7.75 3.92 -14.46
C GLU A 60 6.56 3.93 -13.48
N ILE A 61 6.66 3.18 -12.37
CA ILE A 61 5.62 3.14 -11.32
C ILE A 61 5.43 4.52 -10.71
N PHE A 62 6.49 5.23 -10.40
CA PHE A 62 6.38 6.56 -9.82
C PHE A 62 5.81 7.58 -10.81
N GLU A 63 6.09 7.47 -12.10
CA GLU A 63 5.48 8.29 -13.15
C GLU A 63 3.96 8.06 -13.20
N ILE A 64 3.51 6.80 -13.20
CA ILE A 64 2.08 6.45 -13.14
C ILE A 64 1.41 7.01 -11.87
N ILE A 65 2.08 6.92 -10.72
CA ILE A 65 1.56 7.45 -9.46
C ILE A 65 1.39 8.98 -9.53
N ILE A 66 2.36 9.69 -10.10
CA ILE A 66 2.29 11.16 -10.26
C ILE A 66 1.10 11.55 -11.13
N GLU A 67 0.90 10.88 -12.26
CA GLU A 67 -0.23 11.12 -13.15
C GLU A 67 -1.55 10.86 -12.42
N THR A 68 -1.65 9.72 -11.72
CA THR A 68 -2.84 9.36 -10.93
C THR A 68 -3.13 10.41 -9.85
N LEU A 69 -2.11 10.97 -9.20
CA LEU A 69 -2.29 12.02 -8.20
C LEU A 69 -2.86 13.32 -8.77
N ARG A 70 -2.57 13.65 -10.02
CA ARG A 70 -3.14 14.84 -10.68
C ARG A 70 -4.63 14.71 -10.88
N ASP A 71 -5.08 13.55 -11.37
CA ASP A 71 -6.43 13.36 -11.90
C ASP A 71 -7.41 12.78 -10.86
N SER A 72 -6.91 12.20 -9.78
CA SER A 72 -7.73 11.44 -8.82
C SER A 72 -7.67 12.00 -7.41
N ASN A 73 -8.77 11.84 -6.66
CA ASN A 73 -8.79 12.12 -5.22
C ASN A 73 -8.32 10.87 -4.44
N VAL A 74 -7.03 10.80 -4.16
CA VAL A 74 -6.40 9.66 -3.49
C VAL A 74 -6.62 9.75 -1.98
N LYS A 75 -7.45 8.87 -1.43
CA LYS A 75 -7.72 8.78 0.00
C LYS A 75 -6.64 8.01 0.77
N ASN A 76 -6.07 6.98 0.16
CA ASN A 76 -5.05 6.12 0.76
C ASN A 76 -3.86 5.95 -0.20
N PHE A 77 -2.80 6.71 0.05
CA PHE A 77 -1.61 6.71 -0.80
C PHE A 77 -0.85 5.38 -0.76
N ASN A 78 -0.77 4.74 0.41
CA ASN A 78 -0.14 3.42 0.56
C ASN A 78 -0.85 2.36 -0.31
N ALA A 79 -2.19 2.34 -0.31
CA ALA A 79 -2.97 1.44 -1.15
C ALA A 79 -2.74 1.72 -2.65
N LEU A 80 -2.67 2.99 -3.06
CA LEU A 80 -2.33 3.37 -4.44
C LEU A 80 -0.96 2.84 -4.84
N VAL A 81 0.08 3.09 -4.04
CA VAL A 81 1.44 2.63 -4.30
C VAL A 81 1.48 1.10 -4.45
N TYR A 82 0.86 0.38 -3.51
CA TYR A 82 0.82 -1.08 -3.52
C TYR A 82 0.14 -1.63 -4.79
N SER A 83 -1.07 -1.16 -5.09
CA SER A 83 -1.85 -1.65 -6.23
C SER A 83 -1.19 -1.33 -7.57
N THR A 84 -0.74 -0.09 -7.75
CA THR A 84 -0.03 0.34 -8.97
C THR A 84 1.23 -0.48 -9.20
N THR A 85 2.04 -0.66 -8.14
CA THR A 85 3.28 -1.46 -8.24
C THR A 85 2.97 -2.89 -8.66
N LYS A 86 2.00 -3.51 -8.00
CA LYS A 86 1.64 -4.91 -8.27
C LYS A 86 1.13 -5.09 -9.69
N LEU A 87 0.18 -4.27 -10.12
CA LEU A 87 -0.41 -4.34 -11.46
C LEU A 87 0.64 -4.13 -12.55
N HIS A 88 1.49 -3.10 -12.41
CA HIS A 88 2.53 -2.79 -13.39
C HIS A 88 3.58 -3.90 -13.50
N CYS A 89 4.04 -4.44 -12.37
CA CYS A 89 4.98 -5.56 -12.36
C CYS A 89 4.40 -6.83 -12.99
N PHE A 90 3.13 -7.15 -12.74
CA PHE A 90 2.48 -8.29 -13.40
C PHE A 90 2.34 -8.08 -14.91
N LYS A 91 2.02 -6.87 -15.36
CA LYS A 91 2.00 -6.54 -16.80
C LYS A 91 3.35 -6.82 -17.45
N ILE A 92 4.46 -6.30 -16.88
CA ILE A 92 5.82 -6.53 -17.39
C ILE A 92 6.18 -8.02 -17.40
N LYS A 93 5.80 -8.75 -16.34
CA LYS A 93 6.06 -10.18 -16.24
C LYS A 93 5.34 -10.97 -17.33
N ASN A 94 4.08 -10.64 -17.58
CA ASN A 94 3.27 -11.31 -18.62
C ASN A 94 3.74 -10.96 -20.02
N GLU A 95 4.12 -9.71 -20.30
CA GLU A 95 4.71 -9.31 -21.60
C GLU A 95 6.06 -10.00 -21.89
N SER A 96 6.81 -10.34 -20.84
CA SER A 96 8.09 -11.05 -20.96
C SER A 96 7.93 -12.55 -21.19
N GLN A 97 6.79 -13.10 -20.83
CA GLN A 97 6.38 -14.46 -21.12
C GLN A 97 5.35 -14.34 -22.25
N LYS A 98 5.74 -14.56 -23.50
CA LYS A 98 4.78 -14.69 -24.63
C LYS A 98 3.80 -15.84 -24.32
N ILE A 99 2.77 -15.54 -23.55
CA ILE A 99 1.66 -16.45 -23.31
C ILE A 99 0.53 -15.92 -24.15
N ASP A 100 0.15 -16.67 -25.18
CA ASP A 100 -1.13 -16.50 -25.85
C ASP A 100 -2.22 -16.69 -24.78
N PHE A 101 -2.83 -15.60 -24.37
CA PHE A 101 -3.89 -15.61 -23.39
C PHE A 101 -5.22 -15.89 -24.13
N GLU A 102 -5.57 -17.14 -24.28
CA GLU A 102 -7.00 -17.49 -24.28
C GLU A 102 -7.50 -17.22 -22.86
N ILE A 103 -8.36 -16.20 -22.72
CA ILE A 103 -9.00 -15.89 -21.44
C ILE A 103 -10.00 -17.01 -21.19
N ASP A 104 -9.64 -17.97 -20.36
CA ASP A 104 -10.58 -18.94 -19.80
C ASP A 104 -11.46 -18.21 -18.76
N PHE A 105 -12.68 -17.87 -19.16
CA PHE A 105 -13.64 -17.16 -18.31
C PHE A 105 -13.98 -17.97 -17.05
N ASP A 106 -13.96 -19.29 -17.09
CA ASP A 106 -14.22 -20.15 -15.95
C ASP A 106 -13.08 -20.07 -14.94
N GLU A 107 -11.82 -20.03 -15.39
CA GLU A 107 -10.65 -19.80 -14.53
C GLU A 107 -10.66 -18.41 -13.88
N VAL A 108 -11.09 -17.38 -14.61
CA VAL A 108 -11.22 -16.02 -14.06
C VAL A 108 -12.32 -15.96 -13.00
N LEU A 109 -13.46 -16.58 -13.26
CA LEU A 109 -14.58 -16.63 -12.31
C LEU A 109 -14.21 -17.41 -11.04
N GLU A 110 -13.52 -18.53 -11.16
CA GLU A 110 -13.03 -19.31 -10.03
C GLU A 110 -12.04 -18.50 -9.17
N LYS A 111 -11.09 -17.80 -9.80
CA LYS A 111 -10.15 -16.91 -9.10
C LYS A 111 -10.86 -15.78 -8.38
N GLU A 112 -11.89 -15.19 -8.97
CA GLU A 112 -12.69 -14.13 -8.34
C GLU A 112 -13.43 -14.65 -7.10
N LEU A 113 -14.07 -15.83 -7.20
CA LEU A 113 -14.74 -16.48 -6.06
C LEU A 113 -13.76 -16.81 -4.93
N LEU A 114 -12.59 -17.33 -5.25
CA LEU A 114 -11.51 -17.58 -4.27
C LEU A 114 -11.05 -16.29 -3.59
N LEU A 115 -10.92 -15.20 -4.35
CA LEU A 115 -10.56 -13.90 -3.80
C LEU A 115 -11.62 -13.38 -2.85
N GLN A 116 -12.90 -13.47 -3.19
CA GLN A 116 -14.01 -13.05 -2.34
C GLN A 116 -14.07 -13.85 -1.04
N ASN A 117 -13.84 -15.17 -1.11
CA ASN A 117 -13.73 -16.02 0.08
C ASN A 117 -12.57 -15.59 0.98
N ARG A 118 -11.39 -15.37 0.43
CA ARG A 118 -10.21 -14.89 1.18
C ARG A 118 -10.45 -13.54 1.83
N ILE A 119 -11.09 -12.60 1.14
CA ILE A 119 -11.47 -11.31 1.72
C ILE A 119 -12.42 -11.50 2.91
N THR A 120 -13.37 -12.41 2.80
CA THR A 120 -14.32 -12.70 3.87
C THR A 120 -13.64 -13.31 5.09
N ILE A 121 -12.73 -14.27 4.90
CA ILE A 121 -11.95 -14.89 5.96
C ILE A 121 -11.03 -13.87 6.63
N LEU A 122 -10.36 -13.00 5.84
CA LEU A 122 -9.53 -11.93 6.35
C LEU A 122 -10.33 -10.95 7.22
N LYS A 123 -11.51 -10.53 6.77
CA LYS A 123 -12.41 -9.65 7.56
C LYS A 123 -12.77 -10.31 8.89
N LYS A 124 -13.19 -11.58 8.89
CA LYS A 124 -13.49 -12.33 10.11
C LYS A 124 -12.28 -12.42 11.04
N SER A 125 -11.08 -12.62 10.49
CA SER A 125 -9.84 -12.69 11.27
C SER A 125 -9.52 -11.36 11.95
N ILE A 126 -9.76 -10.23 11.27
CA ILE A 126 -9.57 -8.88 11.84
C ILE A 126 -10.58 -8.63 12.98
N GLU A 127 -11.82 -9.13 12.86
CA GLU A 127 -12.81 -9.03 13.94
C GLU A 127 -12.42 -9.82 15.20
N ASN A 128 -11.63 -10.88 15.06
CA ASN A 128 -11.27 -11.79 16.14
C ASN A 128 -9.93 -11.46 16.85
N ILE A 129 -9.26 -10.39 16.49
CA ILE A 129 -8.06 -9.93 17.21
C ILE A 129 -8.43 -8.91 18.31
N ASN A 130 -7.48 -8.62 19.20
CA ASN A 130 -7.66 -7.65 20.28
C ASN A 130 -8.08 -6.27 19.74
N HIS A 131 -8.97 -5.58 20.47
CA HIS A 131 -9.56 -4.29 20.08
C HIS A 131 -8.50 -3.26 19.68
N ASN A 132 -7.44 -3.07 20.47
CA ASN A 132 -6.39 -2.10 20.17
C ASN A 132 -5.58 -2.51 18.92
N GLN A 133 -5.36 -3.81 18.73
CA GLN A 133 -4.71 -4.32 17.51
C GLN A 133 -5.58 -4.05 16.28
N LYS A 134 -6.88 -4.37 16.35
CA LYS A 134 -7.85 -4.10 15.29
C LYS A 134 -7.87 -2.62 14.95
N LYS A 135 -8.05 -1.74 15.95
CA LYS A 135 -8.09 -0.29 15.76
C LYS A 135 -6.82 0.25 15.10
N CYS A 136 -5.65 -0.18 15.56
CA CYS A 136 -4.38 0.24 14.96
C CYS A 136 -4.21 -0.27 13.52
N ILE A 137 -4.65 -1.50 13.23
CA ILE A 137 -4.61 -2.08 11.87
C ILE A 137 -5.57 -1.33 10.94
N GLU A 138 -6.79 -1.06 11.37
CA GLU A 138 -7.78 -0.33 10.59
C GLU A 138 -7.26 1.07 10.23
N LEU A 139 -6.80 1.83 11.21
CA LEU A 139 -6.25 3.17 10.99
C LEU A 139 -5.03 3.15 10.06
N PHE A 140 -4.13 2.17 10.21
CA PHE A 140 -2.91 2.11 9.42
C PHE A 140 -3.14 1.62 7.99
N TYR A 141 -3.88 0.52 7.80
CA TYR A 141 -4.02 -0.12 6.49
C TYR A 141 -5.24 0.34 5.70
N PHE A 142 -6.35 0.67 6.35
CA PHE A 142 -7.57 1.06 5.65
C PHE A 142 -7.78 2.56 5.59
N GLU A 143 -7.42 3.30 6.66
CA GLU A 143 -7.53 4.75 6.70
C GLU A 143 -6.24 5.46 6.23
N GLY A 144 -5.12 4.74 6.12
CA GLY A 144 -3.85 5.26 5.65
C GLY A 144 -3.11 6.19 6.62
N PHE A 145 -3.45 6.12 7.91
CA PHE A 145 -2.84 6.97 8.94
C PHE A 145 -1.39 6.55 9.23
N CYS A 146 -0.50 7.53 9.41
CA CYS A 146 0.84 7.28 9.92
C CYS A 146 0.81 7.03 11.44
N TYR A 147 1.92 6.52 11.99
CA TYR A 147 2.00 6.19 13.42
C TYR A 147 1.70 7.37 14.35
N SER A 148 2.12 8.59 13.99
CA SER A 148 1.86 9.79 14.79
C SER A 148 0.38 10.18 14.79
N GLU A 149 -0.32 9.97 13.69
CA GLU A 149 -1.78 10.20 13.62
C GLU A 149 -2.54 9.17 14.42
N ILE A 150 -2.11 7.90 14.38
CA ILE A 150 -2.71 6.82 15.19
C ILE A 150 -2.52 7.12 16.69
N VAL A 151 -1.35 7.62 17.10
CA VAL A 151 -1.11 8.09 18.48
C VAL A 151 -2.14 9.15 18.88
N ASN A 152 -2.35 10.15 18.02
CA ASN A 152 -3.33 11.23 18.27
C ASN A 152 -4.77 10.72 18.36
N GLN A 153 -5.13 9.71 17.55
CA GLN A 153 -6.46 9.14 17.49
C GLN A 153 -6.76 8.16 18.64
N THR A 154 -5.73 7.48 19.14
CA THR A 154 -5.91 6.38 20.10
C THR A 154 -5.45 6.71 21.52
N GLY A 155 -4.63 7.75 21.68
CA GLY A 155 -3.97 8.07 22.94
C GLY A 155 -2.83 7.10 23.33
N LEU A 156 -2.52 6.13 22.48
CA LEU A 156 -1.42 5.19 22.71
C LEU A 156 -0.07 5.83 22.41
N SER A 157 1.00 5.33 23.02
CA SER A 157 2.36 5.73 22.64
C SER A 157 2.75 5.16 21.27
N ILE A 158 3.71 5.78 20.60
CA ILE A 158 4.28 5.27 19.33
C ILE A 158 4.74 3.81 19.44
N LYS A 159 5.33 3.43 20.57
CA LYS A 159 5.80 2.07 20.84
C LYS A 159 4.63 1.08 20.90
N GLU A 160 3.55 1.46 21.57
CA GLU A 160 2.33 0.65 21.65
C GLU A 160 1.66 0.51 20.30
N VAL A 161 1.51 1.60 19.53
CA VAL A 161 0.95 1.55 18.17
C VAL A 161 1.73 0.56 17.29
N LYS A 162 3.07 0.67 17.25
CA LYS A 162 3.92 -0.27 16.50
C LYS A 162 3.74 -1.70 16.97
N SER A 163 3.70 -1.92 18.29
CA SER A 163 3.49 -3.24 18.88
C SER A 163 2.13 -3.82 18.53
N HIS A 164 1.06 -3.01 18.62
CA HIS A 164 -0.29 -3.46 18.28
C HIS A 164 -0.43 -3.83 16.79
N ILE A 165 0.15 -3.05 15.87
CA ILE A 165 0.16 -3.37 14.45
C ILE A 165 0.94 -4.68 14.21
N GLN A 166 2.13 -4.82 14.78
CA GLN A 166 2.96 -6.00 14.58
C GLN A 166 2.30 -7.27 15.15
N ASN A 167 1.80 -7.20 16.38
CA ASN A 167 1.14 -8.34 17.04
C ASN A 167 -0.21 -8.64 16.36
N GLY A 168 -0.96 -7.64 15.95
CA GLY A 168 -2.20 -7.83 15.21
C GLY A 168 -1.98 -8.55 13.89
N LYS A 169 -0.95 -8.17 13.12
CA LYS A 169 -0.56 -8.91 11.89
C LYS A 169 -0.22 -10.36 12.18
N LYS A 170 0.56 -10.63 13.24
CA LYS A 170 0.91 -11.99 13.64
C LYS A 170 -0.33 -12.81 14.01
N ASN A 171 -1.24 -12.21 14.77
CA ASN A 171 -2.46 -12.88 15.20
C ASN A 171 -3.40 -13.15 14.01
N ILE A 172 -3.59 -12.19 13.09
CA ILE A 172 -4.36 -12.39 11.85
C ILE A 172 -3.73 -13.53 11.05
N LYS A 173 -2.41 -13.52 10.84
CA LYS A 173 -1.73 -14.59 10.11
C LYS A 173 -1.99 -15.97 10.75
N SER A 174 -1.90 -16.08 12.07
CA SER A 174 -2.18 -17.33 12.80
C SER A 174 -3.64 -17.77 12.68
N LEU A 175 -4.59 -16.84 12.59
CA LEU A 175 -6.01 -17.17 12.38
C LEU A 175 -6.27 -17.64 10.95
N LEU A 176 -5.62 -17.01 9.97
CA LEU A 176 -5.71 -17.41 8.56
C LEU A 176 -5.12 -18.80 8.32
N GLU A 177 -3.95 -19.10 8.91
CA GLU A 177 -3.30 -20.41 8.79
C GLU A 177 -4.10 -21.57 9.42
N LYS A 178 -5.04 -21.25 10.30
CA LYS A 178 -5.97 -22.23 10.91
C LYS A 178 -7.28 -22.39 10.15
N SER A 179 -7.53 -21.55 9.18
CA SER A 179 -8.74 -21.61 8.34
C SER A 179 -8.52 -22.65 7.23
N GLU A 180 -9.39 -23.62 7.15
CA GLU A 180 -9.33 -24.68 6.11
C GLU A 180 -9.52 -24.11 4.68
N ASP A 181 -10.12 -22.91 4.56
CA ASP A 181 -10.47 -22.27 3.29
C ASP A 181 -9.49 -21.16 2.86
N TRP A 182 -8.32 -21.04 3.51
CA TRP A 182 -7.34 -19.96 3.21
C TRP A 182 -6.31 -20.34 2.16
#